data_ef604b0a6856b31eaddb41a331d220ac
#
_entry.id   ef604b0a6856b31eaddb41a331d220ac
#
_cell.length_a   1.000
_cell.length_b   1.000
_cell.length_c   1.000
_cell.angle_alpha   90.00
_cell.angle_beta   90.00
_cell.angle_gamma   90.00
#
_symmetry.space_group_name_H-M   'P 1'
#
loop_
_entity.id
_entity.type
_entity.pdbx_description
1 polymer ?
#
loop_
_entity_poly.entity_id
_entity_poly.type
_entity_poly.pdbx_seq_one_letter_code
_entity_poly.pdbx_strand_id
1 'polypeptide(L)'
;TVFKGVDKSLAMELYKHCRKKSQITILYNSPRNGQKEFQIITDKVEFSNGKLYLYGTGLDYKQYTYFPVGRILKVLSVSLKKSEVEDIKTYKVGYELSSNSASARLCDEETIKEIKDDNTVVVEYVSSNLFMIKQKILSYGSSCKVLYPEFVKDEILQTLNSMKAGYLNGKA
;
A
#
# COMPACT_ATOMS: atom_id res chain seq x y z
N THR A 1 5.77 23.57 -7.24
CA THR A 1 6.09 22.62 -8.31
C THR A 1 5.88 21.20 -7.80
N VAL A 2 4.74 20.60 -8.12
CA VAL A 2 4.21 19.33 -7.56
C VAL A 2 5.05 18.10 -7.97
N PHE A 3 5.95 18.22 -8.94
CA PHE A 3 6.70 17.10 -9.52
C PHE A 3 8.22 17.26 -9.41
N LYS A 4 8.72 17.86 -8.34
CA LYS A 4 10.16 18.01 -8.13
C LYS A 4 10.79 16.61 -7.98
N GLY A 5 11.56 16.17 -8.98
CA GLY A 5 12.26 14.87 -8.97
C GLY A 5 11.56 13.71 -9.67
N VAL A 6 10.40 13.93 -10.31
CA VAL A 6 9.72 12.92 -11.13
C VAL A 6 9.83 13.30 -12.61
N ASP A 7 10.33 12.37 -13.42
CA ASP A 7 10.29 12.51 -14.87
C ASP A 7 8.84 12.47 -15.36
N LYS A 8 8.38 13.58 -15.92
CA LYS A 8 7.00 13.71 -16.42
C LYS A 8 6.69 12.71 -17.54
N SER A 9 7.66 12.42 -18.40
CA SER A 9 7.50 11.45 -19.48
C SER A 9 7.28 10.04 -18.93
N LEU A 10 8.09 9.63 -17.96
CA LEU A 10 7.94 8.35 -17.27
C LEU A 10 6.60 8.24 -16.54
N ALA A 11 6.18 9.28 -15.83
CA ALA A 11 4.89 9.29 -15.13
C ALA A 11 3.72 9.08 -16.10
N MET A 12 3.74 9.74 -17.26
CA MET A 12 2.73 9.58 -18.30
C MET A 12 2.75 8.19 -18.94
N GLU A 13 3.93 7.61 -19.13
CA GLU A 13 4.10 6.24 -19.62
C GLU A 13 3.48 5.24 -18.64
N LEU A 14 3.81 5.34 -17.35
CA LEU A 14 3.25 4.49 -16.31
C LEU A 14 1.73 4.61 -16.22
N TYR A 15 1.20 5.82 -16.31
CA TYR A 15 -0.24 6.06 -16.35
C TYR A 15 -0.92 5.32 -17.51
N LYS A 16 -0.33 5.37 -18.72
CA LYS A 16 -0.85 4.64 -19.88
C LYS A 16 -0.85 3.12 -19.65
N HIS A 17 0.20 2.59 -19.04
CA HIS A 17 0.26 1.17 -18.68
C HIS A 17 -0.80 0.79 -17.64
N CYS A 18 -1.03 1.63 -16.64
CA CYS A 18 -2.09 1.40 -15.64
C CYS A 18 -3.49 1.36 -16.26
N ARG A 19 -3.78 2.25 -17.21
CA ARG A 19 -5.07 2.23 -17.93
C ARG A 19 -5.32 0.93 -18.68
N LYS A 20 -4.28 0.29 -19.19
CA LYS A 20 -4.34 -0.99 -19.91
C LYS A 20 -4.16 -2.19 -18.99
N LYS A 21 -3.90 -1.96 -17.70
CA LYS A 21 -3.50 -3.01 -16.76
C LYS A 21 -2.36 -3.88 -17.31
N SER A 22 -1.37 -3.23 -17.93
CA SER A 22 -0.25 -3.91 -18.58
C SER A 22 0.67 -4.57 -17.57
N GLN A 23 1.25 -5.70 -17.96
CA GLN A 23 2.38 -6.27 -17.24
C GLN A 23 3.67 -5.66 -17.80
N ILE A 24 4.45 -5.03 -16.93
CA ILE A 24 5.70 -4.36 -17.29
C ILE A 24 6.86 -4.84 -16.42
N THR A 25 8.07 -4.66 -16.93
CA THR A 25 9.30 -4.79 -16.12
C THR A 25 9.88 -3.40 -15.94
N ILE A 26 10.10 -2.99 -14.69
CA ILE A 26 10.73 -1.72 -14.34
C ILE A 26 12.14 -1.93 -13.81
N LEU A 27 13.04 -0.99 -14.09
CA LEU A 27 14.31 -0.83 -13.38
C LEU A 27 14.10 0.15 -12.24
N TYR A 28 14.34 -0.31 -11.03
CA TYR A 28 14.04 0.41 -9.79
C TYR A 28 15.29 0.57 -8.92
N ASN A 29 15.51 1.79 -8.42
CA ASN A 29 16.60 2.08 -7.49
C ASN A 29 16.16 1.84 -6.05
N SER A 30 16.45 0.63 -5.55
CA SER A 30 16.12 0.25 -4.17
C SER A 30 17.05 0.94 -3.18
N PRO A 31 16.54 1.49 -2.05
CA PRO A 31 17.36 2.14 -1.03
C PRO A 31 18.44 1.26 -0.42
N ARG A 32 18.19 -0.04 -0.33
CA ARG A 32 19.08 -1.00 0.33
C ARG A 32 19.94 -1.82 -0.61
N ASN A 33 19.44 -2.10 -1.81
CA ASN A 33 20.00 -3.12 -2.68
C ASN A 33 20.42 -2.58 -4.05
N GLY A 34 20.45 -1.25 -4.24
CA GLY A 34 20.76 -0.62 -5.52
C GLY A 34 19.70 -0.90 -6.60
N GLN A 35 20.16 -0.98 -7.85
CA GLN A 35 19.25 -1.19 -8.97
C GLN A 35 18.76 -2.64 -9.03
N LYS A 36 17.43 -2.79 -9.15
CA LYS A 36 16.74 -4.08 -9.30
C LYS A 36 15.65 -3.99 -10.35
N GLU A 37 15.38 -5.12 -10.97
CA GLU A 37 14.25 -5.29 -11.88
C GLU A 37 13.05 -5.86 -11.12
N PHE A 38 11.86 -5.33 -11.42
CA PHE A 38 10.60 -5.84 -10.89
C PHE A 38 9.60 -6.03 -12.01
N GLN A 39 8.95 -7.17 -12.02
CA GLN A 39 7.81 -7.45 -12.91
C GLN A 39 6.51 -7.14 -12.17
N ILE A 40 5.68 -6.30 -12.78
CA ILE A 40 4.49 -5.75 -12.15
C ILE A 40 3.32 -5.82 -13.12
N ILE A 41 2.18 -6.34 -12.67
CA ILE A 41 0.89 -6.07 -13.33
C ILE A 41 0.40 -4.74 -12.77
N THR A 42 0.39 -3.72 -13.61
CA THR A 42 0.10 -2.34 -13.21
C THR A 42 -1.38 -2.16 -12.86
N ASP A 43 -1.66 -1.35 -11.85
CA ASP A 43 -3.01 -1.02 -11.43
C ASP A 43 -3.31 0.48 -11.57
N LYS A 44 -2.66 1.30 -10.76
CA LYS A 44 -2.88 2.75 -10.75
C LYS A 44 -1.59 3.52 -10.45
N VAL A 45 -1.58 4.79 -10.84
CA VAL A 45 -0.62 5.79 -10.37
C VAL A 45 -1.38 6.77 -9.49
N GLU A 46 -0.91 6.98 -8.28
CA GLU A 46 -1.59 7.81 -7.28
C GLU A 46 -0.60 8.73 -6.57
N PHE A 47 -1.06 9.96 -6.31
CA PHE A 47 -0.30 10.94 -5.54
C PHE A 47 -0.72 10.85 -4.06
N SER A 48 0.24 10.55 -3.20
CA SER A 48 0.03 10.43 -1.76
C SER A 48 1.24 10.95 -0.99
N ASN A 49 0.98 11.66 0.11
CA ASN A 49 2.04 12.20 0.99
C ASN A 49 3.16 12.96 0.24
N GLY A 50 2.77 13.77 -0.74
CA GLY A 50 3.72 14.58 -1.51
C GLY A 50 4.55 13.82 -2.54
N LYS A 51 4.23 12.55 -2.80
CA LYS A 51 4.94 11.69 -3.77
C LYS A 51 3.97 10.96 -4.69
N LEU A 52 4.46 10.65 -5.87
CA LEU A 52 3.75 9.82 -6.84
C LEU A 52 4.17 8.37 -6.68
N TYR A 53 3.18 7.47 -6.65
CA TYR A 53 3.38 6.02 -6.49
C TYR A 53 2.75 5.26 -7.65
N LEU A 54 3.45 4.24 -8.14
CA LEU A 54 2.90 3.19 -8.99
C LEU A 54 2.41 2.05 -8.10
N TYR A 55 1.15 1.68 -8.24
CA TYR A 55 0.55 0.51 -7.59
C TYR A 55 0.36 -0.62 -8.59
N GLY A 56 0.54 -1.83 -8.12
CA GLY A 56 0.31 -3.02 -8.91
C GLY A 56 0.68 -4.31 -8.18
N THR A 57 0.47 -5.44 -8.84
CA THR A 57 0.85 -6.75 -8.31
C THR A 57 2.25 -7.11 -8.76
N GLY A 58 3.17 -7.20 -7.82
CA GLY A 58 4.53 -7.71 -8.06
C GLY A 58 4.48 -9.22 -8.28
N LEU A 59 5.01 -9.70 -9.41
CA LEU A 59 4.96 -11.12 -9.77
C LEU A 59 5.87 -11.97 -8.90
N ASP A 60 7.06 -11.45 -8.56
CA ASP A 60 8.05 -12.17 -7.75
C ASP A 60 7.56 -12.46 -6.33
N TYR A 61 6.76 -11.55 -5.79
CA TYR A 61 6.23 -11.62 -4.42
C TYR A 61 4.78 -12.09 -4.36
N LYS A 62 4.11 -12.23 -5.50
CA LYS A 62 2.66 -12.51 -5.60
C LYS A 62 1.82 -11.59 -4.69
N GLN A 63 2.16 -10.32 -4.68
CA GLN A 63 1.65 -9.36 -3.71
C GLN A 63 1.35 -8.02 -4.37
N TYR A 64 0.20 -7.44 -4.03
CA TYR A 64 -0.12 -6.05 -4.36
C TYR A 64 0.82 -5.11 -3.60
N THR A 65 1.48 -4.21 -4.29
CA THR A 65 2.50 -3.35 -3.71
C THR A 65 2.55 -1.98 -4.40
N TYR A 66 3.42 -1.11 -3.92
CA TYR A 66 3.62 0.21 -4.48
C TYR A 66 5.10 0.55 -4.63
N PHE A 67 5.39 1.38 -5.63
CA PHE A 67 6.73 1.86 -5.95
C PHE A 67 6.72 3.39 -6.05
N PRO A 68 7.50 4.13 -5.25
CA PRO A 68 7.72 5.54 -5.48
C PRO A 68 8.23 5.79 -6.91
N VAL A 69 7.49 6.55 -7.71
CA VAL A 69 7.82 6.79 -9.13
C VAL A 69 9.19 7.46 -9.27
N GLY A 70 9.56 8.34 -8.33
CA GLY A 70 10.88 8.98 -8.34
C GLY A 70 12.07 8.03 -8.19
N ARG A 71 11.84 6.75 -7.89
CA ARG A 71 12.86 5.69 -7.83
C ARG A 71 12.82 4.74 -9.02
N ILE A 72 11.81 4.84 -9.87
CA ILE A 72 11.74 4.08 -11.12
C ILE A 72 12.62 4.79 -12.13
N LEU A 73 13.63 4.10 -12.63
CA LEU A 73 14.58 4.65 -13.58
C LEU A 73 14.02 4.59 -15.01
N LYS A 74 13.41 3.49 -15.37
CA LYS A 74 12.76 3.28 -16.68
C LYS A 74 11.89 2.02 -16.70
N VAL A 75 10.99 1.95 -17.69
CA VAL A 75 10.32 0.73 -18.09
C VAL A 75 11.23 0.00 -19.07
N LEU A 76 11.61 -1.24 -18.73
CA LEU A 76 12.52 -2.06 -19.54
C LEU A 76 11.78 -2.80 -20.64
N SER A 77 10.61 -3.32 -20.33
CA SER A 77 9.78 -4.09 -21.27
C SER A 77 8.31 -4.10 -20.88
N VAL A 78 7.49 -4.42 -21.87
CA VAL A 78 6.05 -4.63 -21.70
C VAL A 78 5.73 -6.04 -22.20
N SER A 79 5.11 -6.87 -21.37
CA SER A 79 4.72 -8.22 -21.75
C SER A 79 3.51 -8.20 -22.68
N LEU A 80 3.57 -8.98 -23.74
CA LEU A 80 2.45 -9.20 -24.66
C LEU A 80 1.35 -10.07 -24.05
N LYS A 81 1.72 -10.95 -23.10
CA LYS A 81 0.77 -11.79 -22.36
C LYS A 81 0.85 -11.42 -20.88
N LYS A 82 -0.30 -11.27 -20.23
CA LYS A 82 -0.38 -11.15 -18.79
C LYS A 82 -0.16 -12.52 -18.16
N SER A 83 0.68 -12.58 -17.16
CA SER A 83 0.80 -13.77 -16.31
C SER A 83 -0.50 -13.93 -15.51
N GLU A 84 -1.05 -15.14 -15.49
CA GLU A 84 -2.08 -15.49 -14.53
C GLU A 84 -1.37 -15.62 -13.18
N VAL A 85 -1.75 -14.77 -12.24
CA VAL A 85 -1.22 -14.85 -10.88
C VAL A 85 -2.16 -15.73 -10.09
N GLU A 86 -1.94 -17.04 -10.20
CA GLU A 86 -2.63 -18.03 -9.37
C GLU A 86 -2.12 -17.95 -7.92
N ASP A 87 -3.00 -18.21 -6.95
CA ASP A 87 -2.68 -18.34 -5.51
C ASP A 87 -2.17 -17.07 -4.81
N ILE A 88 -2.71 -15.92 -5.13
CA ILE A 88 -2.49 -14.73 -4.29
C ILE A 88 -3.30 -14.89 -3.00
N LYS A 89 -2.59 -15.06 -1.88
CA LYS A 89 -3.22 -15.03 -0.56
C LYS A 89 -3.74 -13.62 -0.28
N THR A 90 -5.04 -13.51 -0.07
CA THR A 90 -5.72 -12.26 0.27
C THR A 90 -6.07 -12.24 1.75
N TYR A 91 -5.83 -11.10 2.40
CA TYR A 91 -6.18 -10.86 3.80
C TYR A 91 -7.41 -9.95 3.86
N LYS A 92 -8.32 -10.26 4.77
CA LYS A 92 -9.45 -9.41 5.15
C LYS A 92 -9.26 -8.98 6.59
N VAL A 93 -9.13 -7.69 6.82
CA VAL A 93 -8.92 -7.13 8.16
C VAL A 93 -10.02 -6.14 8.47
N GLY A 94 -10.76 -6.42 9.53
CA GLY A 94 -11.83 -5.55 10.01
C GLY A 94 -11.39 -4.73 11.22
N TYR A 95 -11.79 -3.49 11.26
CA TYR A 95 -11.49 -2.58 12.36
C TYR A 95 -12.56 -1.50 12.55
N GLU A 96 -12.71 -1.07 13.78
CA GLU A 96 -13.47 0.13 14.09
C GLU A 96 -12.63 1.36 13.78
N LEU A 97 -13.26 2.37 13.20
CA LEU A 97 -12.65 3.62 12.85
C LEU A 97 -13.60 4.78 13.21
N SER A 98 -13.05 5.91 13.68
CA SER A 98 -13.86 7.10 13.86
C SER A 98 -14.42 7.59 12.53
N SER A 99 -15.66 8.06 12.52
CA SER A 99 -16.34 8.53 11.30
C SER A 99 -15.59 9.66 10.60
N ASN A 100 -14.96 10.56 11.37
CA ASN A 100 -14.13 11.63 10.82
C ASN A 100 -12.91 11.10 10.05
N SER A 101 -12.23 10.09 10.60
CA SER A 101 -11.11 9.44 9.92
C SER A 101 -11.57 8.66 8.69
N ALA A 102 -12.72 7.98 8.75
CA ALA A 102 -13.29 7.27 7.62
C ALA A 102 -13.61 8.22 6.46
N SER A 103 -14.32 9.32 6.71
CA SER A 103 -14.69 10.28 5.66
C SER A 103 -13.49 10.95 4.98
N ALA A 104 -12.38 11.11 5.70
CA ALA A 104 -11.23 11.85 5.19
C ALA A 104 -10.11 10.98 4.59
N ARG A 105 -10.04 9.68 4.95
CA ARG A 105 -8.80 8.91 4.78
C ARG A 105 -8.95 7.51 4.20
N LEU A 106 -10.15 7.01 3.95
CA LEU A 106 -10.32 5.67 3.35
C LEU A 106 -9.69 5.60 1.96
N CYS A 107 -9.02 4.49 1.68
CA CYS A 107 -8.55 4.16 0.34
C CYS A 107 -9.52 3.21 -0.38
N ASP A 108 -9.26 2.94 -1.66
CA ASP A 108 -10.15 2.13 -2.51
C ASP A 108 -10.34 0.69 -2.01
N GLU A 109 -9.33 0.15 -1.31
CA GLU A 109 -9.34 -1.21 -0.78
C GLU A 109 -10.08 -1.32 0.57
N GLU A 110 -10.47 -0.19 1.16
CA GLU A 110 -11.22 -0.10 2.41
C GLU A 110 -12.70 0.11 2.14
N THR A 111 -13.54 -0.71 2.74
CA THR A 111 -15.01 -0.65 2.57
C THR A 111 -15.69 -0.52 3.93
N ILE A 112 -16.61 0.43 4.07
CA ILE A 112 -17.47 0.52 5.25
C ILE A 112 -18.46 -0.64 5.23
N LYS A 113 -18.42 -1.48 6.27
CA LYS A 113 -19.31 -2.63 6.44
C LYS A 113 -20.50 -2.33 7.34
N GLU A 114 -20.31 -1.48 8.33
CA GLU A 114 -21.31 -1.16 9.33
C GLU A 114 -21.10 0.27 9.84
N ILE A 115 -22.19 0.96 10.08
CA ILE A 115 -22.20 2.23 10.80
C ILE A 115 -22.78 1.92 12.19
N LYS A 116 -21.93 1.97 13.23
CA LYS A 116 -22.35 1.65 14.60
C LYS A 116 -23.15 2.78 15.24
N ASP A 117 -22.64 4.00 15.10
CA ASP A 117 -23.19 5.23 15.60
C ASP A 117 -22.66 6.43 14.79
N ASP A 118 -23.02 7.65 15.17
CA ASP A 118 -22.59 8.86 14.45
C ASP A 118 -21.07 9.07 14.44
N ASN A 119 -20.35 8.42 15.35
CA ASN A 119 -18.92 8.63 15.56
C ASN A 119 -18.05 7.43 15.17
N THR A 120 -18.64 6.25 14.92
CA THR A 120 -17.89 5.01 14.71
C THR A 120 -18.45 4.19 13.56
N VAL A 121 -17.56 3.75 12.68
CA VAL A 121 -17.86 2.82 11.59
C VAL A 121 -16.99 1.58 11.69
N VAL A 122 -17.45 0.47 11.13
CA VAL A 122 -16.64 -0.73 10.92
C VAL A 122 -16.19 -0.75 9.46
N VAL A 123 -14.90 -0.86 9.26
CA VAL A 123 -14.24 -0.90 7.96
C VAL A 123 -13.59 -2.25 7.75
N GLU A 124 -13.66 -2.78 6.54
CA GLU A 124 -12.89 -3.96 6.12
C GLU A 124 -11.90 -3.55 5.03
N TYR A 125 -10.64 -3.87 5.26
CA TYR A 125 -9.55 -3.71 4.29
C TYR A 125 -9.23 -5.06 3.68
N VAL A 126 -9.25 -5.14 2.36
CA VAL A 126 -8.94 -6.38 1.61
C VAL A 126 -7.71 -6.14 0.74
N SER A 127 -6.65 -6.89 0.99
CA SER A 127 -5.41 -6.79 0.20
C SER A 127 -4.58 -8.07 0.33
N SER A 128 -3.77 -8.34 -0.68
CA SER A 128 -2.73 -9.38 -0.60
C SER A 128 -1.48 -8.91 0.16
N ASN A 129 -1.40 -7.63 0.50
CA ASN A 129 -0.26 -7.03 1.18
C ASN A 129 -0.60 -6.70 2.65
N LEU A 130 -0.32 -7.65 3.54
CA LEU A 130 -0.58 -7.48 4.97
C LEU A 130 0.21 -6.32 5.58
N PHE A 131 1.43 -6.06 5.09
CA PHE A 131 2.22 -4.92 5.55
C PHE A 131 1.52 -3.58 5.25
N MET A 132 0.97 -3.41 4.05
CA MET A 132 0.20 -2.21 3.70
C MET A 132 -1.01 -2.03 4.62
N ILE A 133 -1.75 -3.12 4.88
CA ILE A 133 -2.91 -3.09 5.79
C ILE A 133 -2.48 -2.61 7.17
N LYS A 134 -1.42 -3.20 7.74
CA LYS A 134 -0.91 -2.81 9.07
C LYS A 134 -0.43 -1.36 9.11
N GLN A 135 0.27 -0.90 8.07
CA GLN A 135 0.72 0.50 7.98
C GLN A 135 -0.47 1.47 7.93
N LYS A 136 -1.52 1.12 7.20
CA LYS A 136 -2.74 1.93 7.14
C LYS A 136 -3.43 2.02 8.51
N ILE A 137 -3.59 0.88 9.19
CA ILE A 137 -4.17 0.80 10.54
C ILE A 137 -3.37 1.67 11.52
N LEU A 138 -2.05 1.54 11.55
CA LEU A 138 -1.17 2.33 12.40
C LEU A 138 -1.23 3.82 12.08
N SER A 139 -1.44 4.18 10.82
CA SER A 139 -1.57 5.58 10.40
C SER A 139 -2.81 6.29 10.97
N TYR A 140 -3.84 5.54 11.33
CA TYR A 140 -5.04 6.08 11.98
C TYR A 140 -4.84 6.38 13.47
N GLY A 141 -3.78 5.85 14.07
CA GLY A 141 -3.47 6.04 15.49
C GLY A 141 -4.56 5.50 16.41
N SER A 142 -4.90 6.25 17.45
CA SER A 142 -5.90 5.87 18.45
C SER A 142 -7.35 5.85 17.93
N SER A 143 -7.60 6.36 16.74
CA SER A 143 -8.92 6.35 16.10
C SER A 143 -9.31 4.97 15.53
N CYS A 144 -8.39 4.01 15.52
CA CYS A 144 -8.58 2.70 14.91
C CYS A 144 -8.37 1.58 15.91
N LYS A 145 -9.27 0.59 15.88
CA LYS A 145 -9.20 -0.62 16.71
C LYS A 145 -9.47 -1.85 15.86
N VAL A 146 -8.48 -2.74 15.73
CA VAL A 146 -8.62 -3.99 14.99
C VAL A 146 -9.64 -4.92 15.68
N LEU A 147 -10.56 -5.46 14.90
CA LEU A 147 -11.58 -6.40 15.34
C LEU A 147 -11.23 -7.84 14.95
N TYR A 148 -10.77 -8.04 13.71
CA TYR A 148 -10.41 -9.35 13.17
C TYR A 148 -9.43 -9.22 11.99
N PRO A 149 -8.67 -10.29 11.66
CA PRO A 149 -8.51 -11.53 12.42
C PRO A 149 -7.60 -11.33 13.65
N GLU A 150 -7.66 -12.25 14.58
CA GLU A 150 -6.93 -12.15 15.86
C GLU A 150 -5.42 -12.00 15.66
N PHE A 151 -4.82 -12.75 14.73
CA PHE A 151 -3.36 -12.65 14.49
C PHE A 151 -2.90 -11.24 14.06
N VAL A 152 -3.73 -10.50 13.32
CA VAL A 152 -3.41 -9.11 12.94
C VAL A 152 -3.47 -8.20 14.16
N LYS A 153 -4.45 -8.40 15.02
CA LYS A 153 -4.57 -7.68 16.29
C LYS A 153 -3.33 -7.91 17.17
N ASP A 154 -2.87 -9.15 17.28
CA ASP A 154 -1.68 -9.51 18.03
C ASP A 154 -0.42 -8.84 17.43
N GLU A 155 -0.27 -8.85 16.11
CA GLU A 155 0.85 -8.19 15.44
C GLU A 155 0.85 -6.66 15.62
N ILE A 156 -0.33 -6.03 15.61
CA ILE A 156 -0.46 -4.59 15.91
C ILE A 156 -0.07 -4.32 17.37
N LEU A 157 -0.54 -5.14 18.31
CA LEU A 157 -0.16 -5.01 19.72
C LEU A 157 1.35 -5.16 19.94
N GLN A 158 1.99 -6.13 19.29
CA GLN A 158 3.45 -6.29 19.33
C GLN A 158 4.18 -5.05 18.80
N THR A 159 3.69 -4.50 17.69
CA THR A 159 4.27 -3.26 17.11
C THR A 159 4.14 -2.09 18.08
N LEU A 160 2.97 -1.89 18.69
CA LEU A 160 2.72 -0.83 19.66
C LEU A 160 3.60 -0.98 20.90
N ASN A 161 3.76 -2.20 21.42
CA ASN A 161 4.65 -2.48 22.54
C ASN A 161 6.12 -2.19 22.21
N SER A 162 6.58 -2.56 21.00
CA SER A 162 7.93 -2.25 20.53
C SER A 162 8.15 -0.75 20.36
N MET A 163 7.17 -0.03 19.84
CA MET A 163 7.21 1.42 19.74
C MET A 163 7.30 2.07 21.11
N LYS A 164 6.46 1.64 22.06
CA LYS A 164 6.49 2.13 23.44
C LYS A 164 7.83 1.89 24.10
N ALA A 165 8.39 0.68 23.99
CA ALA A 165 9.69 0.34 24.53
C ALA A 165 10.80 1.21 23.93
N GLY A 166 10.77 1.49 22.63
CA GLY A 166 11.73 2.39 21.97
C GLY A 166 11.71 3.81 22.53
N TYR A 167 10.54 4.35 22.82
CA TYR A 167 10.41 5.67 23.45
C TYR A 167 10.85 5.71 24.91
N LEU A 168 10.61 4.63 25.68
CA LEU A 168 10.96 4.56 27.10
C LEU A 168 12.45 4.30 27.30
N ASN A 169 13.09 3.48 26.49
CA ASN A 169 14.50 3.10 26.59
C ASN A 169 15.45 4.14 25.97
N GLY A 170 14.95 5.04 25.15
CA GLY A 170 15.71 6.17 24.58
C GLY A 170 15.97 7.33 25.53
N LYS A 171 15.60 7.20 26.81
CA LYS A 171 15.90 8.16 27.90
C LYS A 171 17.10 7.68 28.75
N ALA A 172 18.19 7.42 28.07
CA ALA A 172 19.47 7.30 28.77
C ALA A 172 20.37 8.47 28.31
#